data_9d5f70f1bdf51765c8f1cefd7b8e5ec9
#
_entry.id   9d5f70f1bdf51765c8f1cefd7b8e5ec9
#
_cell.length_a   1.000
_cell.length_b   1.000
_cell.length_c   1.000
_cell.angle_alpha   90.00
_cell.angle_beta   90.00
_cell.angle_gamma   90.00
#
_symmetry.space_group_name_H-M   'P 1'
#
loop_
_entity.id
_entity.type
_entity.pdbx_description
1 polymer ?
#
loop_
_entity_poly.entity_id
_entity_poly.type
_entity_poly.pdbx_seq_one_letter_code
_entity_poly.pdbx_strand_id
1 'polypeptide(L)'
;MKKSILAIFLAVIAMAQVHAQDSDLRSAPDLPTFKVTLNYSSANTDQGTIISTVATGSKVAYNSKPVFTITAKPGYVLSDITMNTATIGTLPSGTFQNDNTTTYSYTSTALTGSTEIKAVFKAKEQVTVTISPEYATLDEIRAKVNLPKVTFDPVITGYKVQYREDGSAALTDELPEKAGLYYVVVTKSETDTQVAINKEILFKVQPSHTLSYSFEEAQGSVTASMDGSTIASDGEIVYNKPAVLKITSKPGYVLSRLTVDNNEVTLPKGTFNSSTNETSYADYTTSALTASTVIDVRFAAKKTVSVTANPLSATKDEVLAGKNLPVITFTPNTIAGQKVQYKNASGALSDKLPAADGVYMIVATSPETAEYAALKDENMKFTVSKANVLNYNVETAGQGTVTAKMGSTDMASGNEIINGQPAVFTIIANPGFLLNKIVVNGTAVSALPKGALN
;
A
#
# COMPACT_ATOMS: atom_id res chain seq x y z
N MET A 1 -31.87 -65.57 -56.05
CA MET A 1 -30.97 -66.41 -55.22
C MET A 1 -31.60 -66.95 -53.92
N LYS A 2 -32.71 -66.50 -53.39
CA LYS A 2 -33.36 -67.06 -52.17
C LYS A 2 -34.16 -68.33 -52.41
N LYS A 3 -34.58 -68.60 -53.63
CA LYS A 3 -35.40 -69.82 -53.95
C LYS A 3 -34.54 -71.09 -54.17
N SER A 4 -33.28 -70.97 -54.53
CA SER A 4 -32.40 -72.17 -54.75
C SER A 4 -31.85 -72.77 -53.44
N ILE A 5 -31.73 -72.02 -52.38
CA ILE A 5 -31.22 -72.54 -51.10
C ILE A 5 -32.31 -73.34 -50.36
N LEU A 6 -33.56 -72.92 -50.48
CA LEU A 6 -34.69 -73.65 -49.88
C LEU A 6 -34.94 -75.03 -50.55
N ALA A 7 -34.68 -75.14 -51.83
CA ALA A 7 -34.83 -76.41 -52.52
C ALA A 7 -33.79 -77.50 -52.12
N ILE A 8 -32.55 -77.08 -51.79
CA ILE A 8 -31.49 -77.99 -51.29
C ILE A 8 -31.83 -78.44 -49.85
N PHE A 9 -32.42 -77.62 -49.02
CA PHE A 9 -32.82 -77.97 -47.64
C PHE A 9 -33.99 -78.97 -47.62
N LEU A 10 -34.96 -78.85 -48.52
CA LEU A 10 -36.06 -79.79 -48.60
C LEU A 10 -35.63 -81.17 -49.18
N ALA A 11 -34.64 -81.23 -50.09
CA ALA A 11 -34.10 -82.47 -50.66
C ALA A 11 -33.34 -83.32 -49.62
N VAL A 12 -32.64 -82.67 -48.68
CA VAL A 12 -31.89 -83.33 -47.58
C VAL A 12 -32.88 -83.94 -46.55
N ILE A 13 -34.00 -83.27 -46.25
CA ILE A 13 -35.03 -83.80 -45.34
C ILE A 13 -35.81 -84.95 -45.97
N ALA A 14 -36.04 -84.95 -47.27
CA ALA A 14 -36.73 -86.05 -47.97
C ALA A 14 -35.88 -87.34 -48.06
N MET A 15 -34.58 -87.27 -48.11
CA MET A 15 -33.69 -88.42 -48.06
C MET A 15 -33.55 -89.04 -46.65
N ALA A 16 -33.78 -88.26 -45.59
CA ALA A 16 -33.69 -88.77 -44.23
C ALA A 16 -34.94 -89.59 -43.83
N GLN A 17 -36.07 -89.47 -44.52
CA GLN A 17 -37.31 -90.24 -44.21
C GLN A 17 -37.40 -91.62 -44.96
N VAL A 18 -36.56 -91.90 -45.91
CA VAL A 18 -36.61 -93.20 -46.67
C VAL A 18 -35.75 -94.26 -45.98
N HIS A 19 -34.93 -94.00 -45.01
CA HIS A 19 -34.02 -94.94 -44.36
C HIS A 19 -34.40 -95.39 -42.95
N ALA A 20 -35.65 -95.24 -42.55
CA ALA A 20 -36.07 -95.56 -41.20
C ALA A 20 -36.71 -96.98 -41.07
N GLN A 21 -36.34 -97.89 -41.91
CA GLN A 21 -36.70 -99.28 -41.79
C GLN A 21 -35.56 -100.29 -42.16
N ASP A 22 -34.43 -100.12 -41.47
CA ASP A 22 -33.50 -101.19 -41.32
C ASP A 22 -32.71 -101.07 -40.04
N SER A 23 -32.91 -102.04 -39.16
CA SER A 23 -32.38 -102.12 -37.82
C SER A 23 -30.93 -102.58 -37.83
N ASP A 24 -30.02 -101.77 -38.37
CA ASP A 24 -28.60 -101.90 -38.12
C ASP A 24 -28.04 -100.58 -37.64
N LEU A 25 -27.72 -100.51 -36.35
CA LEU A 25 -27.03 -99.42 -35.73
C LEU A 25 -25.65 -99.21 -36.35
N ARG A 26 -25.59 -98.58 -37.50
CA ARG A 26 -24.37 -97.92 -38.01
C ARG A 26 -24.44 -96.47 -37.60
N SER A 27 -23.44 -95.97 -36.84
CA SER A 27 -23.26 -94.61 -36.50
C SER A 27 -23.62 -93.71 -37.69
N ALA A 28 -24.50 -92.73 -37.47
CA ALA A 28 -24.84 -91.72 -38.48
C ALA A 28 -23.55 -91.20 -39.10
N PRO A 29 -23.45 -91.13 -40.43
CA PRO A 29 -22.26 -90.53 -41.07
C PRO A 29 -22.18 -89.07 -40.54
N ASP A 30 -21.01 -88.68 -40.06
CA ASP A 30 -20.74 -87.27 -39.65
C ASP A 30 -21.22 -86.35 -40.78
N LEU A 31 -22.28 -85.61 -40.55
CA LEU A 31 -22.71 -84.55 -41.44
C LEU A 31 -21.50 -83.69 -41.77
N PRO A 32 -21.21 -83.43 -43.04
CA PRO A 32 -20.07 -82.58 -43.37
C PRO A 32 -20.23 -81.19 -42.66
N THR A 33 -19.46 -80.97 -41.63
CA THR A 33 -19.44 -79.68 -40.96
C THR A 33 -18.87 -78.69 -41.95
N PHE A 34 -19.72 -77.82 -42.48
CA PHE A 34 -19.28 -76.71 -43.30
C PHE A 34 -18.30 -75.86 -42.52
N LYS A 35 -17.12 -75.68 -43.07
CA LYS A 35 -16.05 -74.87 -42.46
C LYS A 35 -15.80 -73.62 -43.29
N VAL A 36 -15.63 -72.48 -42.61
CA VAL A 36 -15.26 -71.21 -43.23
C VAL A 36 -13.86 -70.80 -42.76
N THR A 37 -13.14 -70.05 -43.57
CA THR A 37 -11.80 -69.58 -43.19
C THR A 37 -11.94 -68.33 -42.37
N LEU A 38 -11.25 -68.30 -41.21
CA LEU A 38 -11.19 -67.14 -40.33
C LEU A 38 -9.80 -66.53 -40.38
N ASN A 39 -9.69 -65.30 -40.86
CA ASN A 39 -8.51 -64.44 -40.75
C ASN A 39 -8.74 -63.32 -39.76
N TYR A 40 -7.74 -62.97 -39.02
CA TYR A 40 -7.78 -61.79 -38.20
C TYR A 40 -6.39 -61.15 -38.07
N SER A 41 -6.34 -59.81 -37.94
CA SER A 41 -5.10 -59.03 -37.82
C SER A 41 -5.33 -57.71 -37.11
N SER A 42 -4.27 -57.14 -36.57
CA SER A 42 -4.21 -55.74 -36.20
C SER A 42 -3.89 -54.90 -37.43
N ALA A 43 -4.55 -53.76 -37.59
CA ALA A 43 -4.22 -52.82 -38.67
C ALA A 43 -2.79 -52.27 -38.53
N ASN A 44 -2.32 -52.12 -37.28
CA ASN A 44 -0.95 -51.76 -36.95
C ASN A 44 -0.55 -52.48 -35.65
N THR A 45 0.41 -53.39 -35.72
CA THR A 45 0.89 -54.18 -34.58
C THR A 45 1.65 -53.37 -33.55
N ASP A 46 2.17 -52.18 -33.91
CA ASP A 46 2.80 -51.25 -32.96
C ASP A 46 1.78 -50.57 -32.07
N GLN A 47 0.51 -50.53 -32.49
CA GLN A 47 -0.58 -49.87 -31.74
C GLN A 47 -1.40 -50.85 -30.89
N GLY A 48 -1.43 -52.11 -31.25
CA GLY A 48 -2.17 -53.14 -30.52
C GLY A 48 -2.19 -54.50 -31.20
N THR A 49 -2.80 -55.46 -30.52
CA THR A 49 -2.88 -56.85 -30.96
C THR A 49 -4.30 -57.38 -30.93
N ILE A 50 -4.57 -58.41 -31.74
CA ILE A 50 -5.80 -59.16 -31.68
C ILE A 50 -5.41 -60.64 -31.66
N ILE A 51 -5.97 -61.43 -30.76
CA ILE A 51 -5.77 -62.86 -30.63
C ILE A 51 -7.10 -63.55 -30.43
N SER A 52 -7.16 -64.85 -30.75
CA SER A 52 -8.29 -65.72 -30.49
C SER A 52 -7.78 -67.13 -30.11
N THR A 53 -8.61 -67.91 -29.48
CA THR A 53 -8.34 -69.35 -29.22
C THR A 53 -8.14 -70.13 -30.49
N VAL A 54 -8.61 -69.64 -31.65
CA VAL A 54 -8.45 -70.18 -32.96
C VAL A 54 -7.37 -69.43 -33.73
N ALA A 55 -6.37 -70.11 -34.28
CA ALA A 55 -5.31 -69.44 -35.04
C ALA A 55 -5.87 -68.74 -36.29
N THR A 56 -5.32 -67.60 -36.69
CA THR A 56 -5.66 -66.94 -37.97
C THR A 56 -5.34 -67.85 -39.14
N GLY A 57 -6.14 -67.83 -40.21
CA GLY A 57 -6.04 -68.72 -41.34
C GLY A 57 -6.71 -70.10 -41.16
N SER A 58 -7.19 -70.42 -39.94
CA SER A 58 -7.81 -71.71 -39.65
C SER A 58 -9.24 -71.79 -40.20
N LYS A 59 -9.68 -73.03 -40.42
CA LYS A 59 -11.07 -73.30 -40.76
C LYS A 59 -11.92 -73.53 -39.51
N VAL A 60 -12.96 -72.77 -39.33
CA VAL A 60 -13.93 -72.83 -38.22
C VAL A 60 -15.29 -73.31 -38.70
N ALA A 61 -16.11 -73.88 -37.83
CA ALA A 61 -17.45 -74.36 -38.19
C ALA A 61 -18.33 -73.19 -38.70
N TYR A 62 -19.14 -73.51 -39.70
CA TYR A 62 -20.17 -72.60 -40.19
C TYR A 62 -21.10 -72.18 -39.02
N ASN A 63 -21.52 -70.89 -38.97
CA ASN A 63 -22.27 -70.32 -37.90
C ASN A 63 -21.54 -70.18 -36.52
N SER A 64 -20.25 -70.50 -36.46
CA SER A 64 -19.49 -70.26 -35.23
C SER A 64 -19.36 -68.73 -34.93
N LYS A 65 -19.19 -68.42 -33.65
CA LYS A 65 -19.00 -67.02 -33.13
C LYS A 65 -17.70 -66.98 -32.35
N PRO A 66 -16.55 -66.90 -32.99
CA PRO A 66 -15.27 -66.80 -32.29
C PRO A 66 -15.18 -65.56 -31.44
N VAL A 67 -14.48 -65.71 -30.30
CA VAL A 67 -14.18 -64.59 -29.35
C VAL A 67 -12.76 -64.16 -29.59
N PHE A 68 -12.56 -62.86 -29.60
CA PHE A 68 -11.27 -62.24 -29.78
C PHE A 68 -10.94 -61.40 -28.52
N THR A 69 -9.70 -61.50 -28.08
CA THR A 69 -9.09 -60.60 -27.15
C THR A 69 -8.28 -59.58 -27.95
N ILE A 70 -8.66 -58.33 -27.86
CA ILE A 70 -8.01 -57.22 -28.55
C ILE A 70 -7.34 -56.37 -27.47
N THR A 71 -6.04 -56.09 -27.60
CA THR A 71 -5.28 -55.34 -26.64
C THR A 71 -4.68 -54.13 -27.32
N ALA A 72 -5.12 -52.93 -26.92
CA ALA A 72 -4.49 -51.69 -27.30
C ALA A 72 -3.26 -51.45 -26.41
N LYS A 73 -2.12 -51.07 -27.01
CA LYS A 73 -0.89 -50.71 -26.30
C LYS A 73 -1.01 -49.37 -25.61
N PRO A 74 -0.12 -49.03 -24.65
CA PRO A 74 -0.07 -47.71 -24.02
C PRO A 74 -0.07 -46.59 -25.05
N GLY A 75 -0.86 -45.53 -24.82
CA GLY A 75 -1.02 -44.41 -25.74
C GLY A 75 -2.02 -44.64 -26.89
N TYR A 76 -2.63 -45.86 -27.01
CA TYR A 76 -3.60 -46.18 -28.07
C TYR A 76 -4.92 -46.68 -27.49
N VAL A 77 -5.98 -46.55 -28.28
CA VAL A 77 -7.34 -47.02 -27.99
C VAL A 77 -7.91 -47.69 -29.21
N LEU A 78 -8.72 -48.73 -29.03
CA LEU A 78 -9.47 -49.36 -30.12
C LEU A 78 -10.42 -48.34 -30.76
N SER A 79 -10.27 -48.09 -32.04
CA SER A 79 -11.10 -47.11 -32.77
C SER A 79 -12.15 -47.75 -33.65
N ASP A 80 -11.88 -49.00 -34.12
CA ASP A 80 -12.80 -49.73 -34.95
C ASP A 80 -12.47 -51.24 -34.95
N ILE A 81 -13.46 -52.06 -35.27
CA ILE A 81 -13.31 -53.44 -35.66
C ILE A 81 -14.02 -53.59 -37.00
N THR A 82 -13.31 -54.05 -38.03
CA THR A 82 -13.94 -54.31 -39.32
C THR A 82 -14.08 -55.84 -39.53
N MET A 83 -15.19 -56.21 -40.13
CA MET A 83 -15.46 -57.58 -40.58
C MET A 83 -15.73 -57.59 -42.09
N ASN A 84 -14.82 -58.19 -42.87
CA ASN A 84 -14.85 -58.14 -44.33
C ASN A 84 -14.99 -56.68 -44.85
N THR A 85 -14.19 -55.75 -44.34
CA THR A 85 -14.17 -54.32 -44.68
C THR A 85 -15.34 -53.52 -44.11
N ALA A 86 -16.39 -54.12 -43.57
CA ALA A 86 -17.49 -53.42 -42.95
C ALA A 86 -17.19 -53.18 -41.47
N THR A 87 -17.37 -51.89 -40.99
CA THR A 87 -17.25 -51.50 -39.57
C THR A 87 -18.36 -52.18 -38.75
N ILE A 88 -18.04 -52.71 -37.57
CA ILE A 88 -19.04 -53.14 -36.60
C ILE A 88 -19.69 -51.90 -35.94
N GLY A 89 -21.02 -51.91 -35.76
CA GLY A 89 -21.77 -50.73 -35.32
C GLY A 89 -21.48 -50.29 -33.89
N THR A 90 -21.01 -51.18 -33.01
CA THR A 90 -20.74 -50.85 -31.60
C THR A 90 -19.45 -51.54 -31.16
N LEU A 91 -18.49 -50.76 -30.69
CA LEU A 91 -17.25 -51.29 -30.12
C LEU A 91 -17.51 -51.92 -28.74
N PRO A 92 -16.80 -53.00 -28.38
CA PRO A 92 -16.85 -53.57 -27.06
C PRO A 92 -16.27 -52.56 -26.01
N SER A 93 -16.77 -52.62 -24.79
CA SER A 93 -16.17 -51.88 -23.68
C SER A 93 -14.80 -52.42 -23.35
N GLY A 94 -13.82 -51.53 -23.19
CA GLY A 94 -12.47 -51.90 -22.81
C GLY A 94 -12.28 -51.97 -21.31
N THR A 95 -11.36 -52.80 -20.84
CA THR A 95 -10.86 -52.83 -19.47
C THR A 95 -9.43 -52.30 -19.46
N PHE A 96 -9.23 -51.11 -18.85
CA PHE A 96 -7.91 -50.52 -18.72
C PHE A 96 -7.10 -51.26 -17.65
N GLN A 97 -5.84 -51.56 -17.94
CA GLN A 97 -4.96 -52.36 -17.11
C GLN A 97 -3.88 -51.51 -16.44
N ASN A 98 -3.25 -52.01 -15.39
CA ASN A 98 -2.19 -51.31 -14.65
C ASN A 98 -0.90 -51.10 -15.48
N ASP A 99 -0.71 -51.79 -16.58
CA ASP A 99 0.39 -51.62 -17.52
C ASP A 99 0.08 -50.62 -18.63
N ASN A 100 -1.00 -49.82 -18.45
CA ASN A 100 -1.52 -48.84 -19.40
C ASN A 100 -2.03 -49.43 -20.72
N THR A 101 -2.21 -50.74 -20.81
CA THR A 101 -2.92 -51.38 -21.92
C THR A 101 -4.43 -51.35 -21.71
N THR A 102 -5.21 -51.46 -22.79
CA THR A 102 -6.66 -51.62 -22.69
C THR A 102 -7.07 -52.89 -23.42
N THR A 103 -7.71 -53.80 -22.70
CA THR A 103 -8.16 -55.09 -23.26
C THR A 103 -9.65 -55.04 -23.54
N TYR A 104 -10.02 -55.52 -24.74
CA TYR A 104 -11.39 -55.62 -25.22
C TYR A 104 -11.72 -57.07 -25.52
N SER A 105 -12.95 -57.51 -25.19
CA SER A 105 -13.46 -58.80 -25.58
C SER A 105 -14.52 -58.61 -26.68
N TYR A 106 -14.24 -59.15 -27.87
CA TYR A 106 -15.17 -59.06 -29.00
C TYR A 106 -15.62 -60.45 -29.44
N THR A 107 -16.92 -60.64 -29.44
CA THR A 107 -17.54 -61.84 -29.99
C THR A 107 -18.10 -61.50 -31.36
N SER A 108 -17.64 -62.20 -32.40
CA SER A 108 -18.14 -61.95 -33.76
C SER A 108 -19.59 -62.41 -33.95
N THR A 109 -20.25 -61.87 -34.97
CA THR A 109 -21.49 -62.46 -35.47
C THR A 109 -21.22 -63.87 -36.03
N ALA A 110 -22.28 -64.66 -36.24
CA ALA A 110 -22.15 -65.98 -36.83
C ALA A 110 -21.47 -65.92 -38.20
N LEU A 111 -20.42 -66.76 -38.40
CA LEU A 111 -19.62 -66.78 -39.61
C LEU A 111 -20.27 -67.64 -40.68
N THR A 112 -20.79 -67.00 -41.72
CA THR A 112 -21.47 -67.66 -42.85
C THR A 112 -20.62 -67.80 -44.13
N GLY A 113 -19.40 -67.34 -44.08
CA GLY A 113 -18.43 -67.36 -45.17
C GLY A 113 -17.01 -67.10 -44.70
N SER A 114 -16.02 -67.17 -45.59
CA SER A 114 -14.66 -66.70 -45.22
C SER A 114 -14.68 -65.28 -44.75
N THR A 115 -14.12 -65.03 -43.57
CA THR A 115 -14.21 -63.78 -42.86
C THR A 115 -12.82 -63.30 -42.49
N GLU A 116 -12.58 -62.01 -42.72
CA GLU A 116 -11.44 -61.28 -42.19
C GLU A 116 -11.93 -60.32 -41.09
N ILE A 117 -11.32 -60.39 -39.88
CA ILE A 117 -11.58 -59.48 -38.79
C ILE A 117 -10.31 -58.64 -38.52
N LYS A 118 -10.46 -57.31 -38.52
CA LYS A 118 -9.33 -56.42 -38.34
C LYS A 118 -9.61 -55.44 -37.24
N ALA A 119 -8.73 -55.42 -36.25
CA ALA A 119 -8.76 -54.41 -35.18
C ALA A 119 -7.99 -53.15 -35.62
N VAL A 120 -8.60 -51.98 -35.47
CA VAL A 120 -8.04 -50.69 -35.82
C VAL A 120 -7.87 -49.86 -34.54
N PHE A 121 -6.70 -49.32 -34.37
CA PHE A 121 -6.37 -48.47 -33.21
C PHE A 121 -6.11 -47.04 -33.65
N LYS A 122 -6.31 -46.09 -32.72
CA LYS A 122 -5.91 -44.68 -32.86
C LYS A 122 -5.17 -44.24 -31.62
N ALA A 123 -4.40 -43.16 -31.72
CA ALA A 123 -3.79 -42.55 -30.58
C ALA A 123 -4.88 -42.09 -29.61
N LYS A 124 -4.62 -42.21 -28.30
CA LYS A 124 -5.43 -41.62 -27.26
C LYS A 124 -5.39 -40.11 -27.38
N GLU A 125 -6.40 -39.46 -26.78
CA GLU A 125 -6.53 -38.02 -26.82
C GLU A 125 -5.38 -37.34 -26.06
N GLN A 126 -4.78 -36.34 -26.70
CA GLN A 126 -3.79 -35.48 -26.10
C GLN A 126 -4.51 -34.34 -25.38
N VAL A 127 -4.01 -33.94 -24.20
CA VAL A 127 -4.57 -32.85 -23.42
C VAL A 127 -3.57 -31.70 -23.38
N THR A 128 -3.98 -30.54 -23.84
CA THR A 128 -3.20 -29.33 -23.69
C THR A 128 -3.41 -28.74 -22.26
N VAL A 129 -2.31 -28.43 -21.57
CA VAL A 129 -2.32 -27.90 -20.23
C VAL A 129 -1.70 -26.50 -20.25
N THR A 130 -2.41 -25.52 -19.72
CA THR A 130 -1.93 -24.14 -19.60
C THR A 130 -2.18 -23.61 -18.18
N ILE A 131 -1.45 -22.56 -17.80
CA ILE A 131 -1.68 -21.81 -16.55
C ILE A 131 -1.91 -20.34 -16.86
N SER A 132 -2.69 -19.70 -16.02
CA SER A 132 -2.85 -18.24 -16.03
C SER A 132 -3.23 -17.76 -14.63
N PRO A 133 -2.55 -16.71 -14.10
CA PRO A 133 -1.38 -16.02 -14.66
C PRO A 133 -0.11 -16.88 -14.59
N GLU A 134 0.92 -16.47 -15.34
CA GLU A 134 2.25 -17.12 -15.34
C GLU A 134 3.19 -16.54 -14.27
N TYR A 135 2.76 -15.50 -13.57
CA TYR A 135 3.49 -14.90 -12.46
C TYR A 135 2.52 -14.30 -11.45
N ALA A 136 2.98 -14.16 -10.21
CA ALA A 136 2.35 -13.40 -9.13
C ALA A 136 3.42 -12.84 -8.20
N THR A 137 3.08 -11.83 -7.40
CA THR A 137 3.95 -11.37 -6.32
C THR A 137 3.74 -12.18 -5.06
N LEU A 138 4.71 -12.16 -4.15
CA LEU A 138 4.64 -12.97 -2.94
C LEU A 138 3.50 -12.55 -2.00
N ASP A 139 3.20 -11.25 -1.92
CA ASP A 139 2.07 -10.71 -1.18
C ASP A 139 0.71 -11.13 -1.78
N GLU A 140 0.61 -11.21 -3.11
CA GLU A 140 -0.57 -11.76 -3.80
C GLU A 140 -0.78 -13.24 -3.48
N ILE A 141 0.30 -14.04 -3.49
CA ILE A 141 0.24 -15.47 -3.15
C ILE A 141 -0.22 -15.67 -1.71
N ARG A 142 0.34 -14.89 -0.76
CA ARG A 142 -0.07 -14.92 0.65
C ARG A 142 -1.54 -14.51 0.84
N ALA A 143 -2.01 -13.56 0.03
CA ALA A 143 -3.41 -13.14 -0.01
C ALA A 143 -4.33 -14.13 -0.78
N LYS A 144 -3.77 -15.19 -1.38
CA LYS A 144 -4.47 -16.17 -2.23
C LYS A 144 -5.19 -15.54 -3.43
N VAL A 145 -4.59 -14.50 -4.00
CA VAL A 145 -5.03 -13.86 -5.25
C VAL A 145 -3.99 -14.10 -6.35
N ASN A 146 -4.37 -13.94 -7.59
CA ASN A 146 -3.52 -14.16 -8.76
C ASN A 146 -2.77 -15.51 -8.75
N LEU A 147 -3.38 -16.55 -8.15
CA LEU A 147 -2.81 -17.89 -8.14
C LEU A 147 -2.86 -18.49 -9.54
N PRO A 148 -1.86 -19.32 -9.93
CA PRO A 148 -1.83 -19.99 -11.23
C PRO A 148 -3.00 -20.96 -11.34
N LYS A 149 -3.97 -20.62 -12.17
CA LYS A 149 -5.11 -21.50 -12.50
C LYS A 149 -4.73 -22.39 -13.67
N VAL A 150 -4.77 -23.70 -13.44
CA VAL A 150 -4.53 -24.68 -14.49
C VAL A 150 -5.80 -24.86 -15.33
N THR A 151 -5.65 -24.83 -16.65
CA THR A 151 -6.73 -25.11 -17.61
C THR A 151 -6.34 -26.22 -18.57
N PHE A 152 -7.33 -26.97 -19.05
CA PHE A 152 -7.17 -28.13 -19.88
C PHE A 152 -8.03 -28.05 -21.14
N ASP A 153 -7.47 -28.46 -22.26
CA ASP A 153 -8.19 -28.64 -23.52
C ASP A 153 -7.85 -30.01 -24.13
N PRO A 154 -8.81 -30.90 -24.14
CA PRO A 154 -10.18 -30.85 -23.61
C PRO A 154 -10.23 -30.85 -22.08
N VAL A 155 -11.34 -30.40 -21.50
CA VAL A 155 -11.55 -30.37 -20.04
C VAL A 155 -11.50 -31.77 -19.45
N ILE A 156 -10.70 -31.93 -18.40
CA ILE A 156 -10.50 -33.21 -17.69
C ILE A 156 -10.67 -33.10 -16.19
N THR A 157 -10.77 -34.22 -15.52
CA THR A 157 -10.81 -34.36 -14.06
C THR A 157 -9.78 -35.39 -13.57
N GLY A 158 -9.56 -35.48 -12.25
CA GLY A 158 -8.68 -36.48 -11.64
C GLY A 158 -7.20 -36.26 -11.90
N TYR A 159 -6.77 -35.01 -12.03
CA TYR A 159 -5.38 -34.57 -12.11
C TYR A 159 -4.87 -34.11 -10.75
N LYS A 160 -3.54 -34.07 -10.57
CA LYS A 160 -2.85 -33.49 -9.43
C LYS A 160 -2.04 -32.28 -9.87
N VAL A 161 -2.06 -31.21 -9.06
CA VAL A 161 -1.25 -30.01 -9.25
C VAL A 161 -0.30 -29.88 -8.07
N GLN A 162 0.98 -29.70 -8.33
CA GLN A 162 2.04 -29.52 -7.34
C GLN A 162 2.96 -28.39 -7.78
N TYR A 163 3.77 -27.93 -6.87
CA TYR A 163 4.77 -26.88 -7.13
C TYR A 163 6.17 -27.48 -6.92
N ARG A 164 7.11 -27.05 -7.73
CA ARG A 164 8.52 -27.41 -7.65
C ARG A 164 9.37 -26.17 -7.85
N GLU A 165 10.24 -25.86 -6.89
CA GLU A 165 11.22 -24.80 -7.04
C GLU A 165 12.24 -25.15 -8.14
N ASP A 166 12.67 -24.16 -8.93
CA ASP A 166 13.68 -24.38 -9.96
C ASP A 166 14.99 -24.84 -9.31
N GLY A 167 15.60 -25.85 -9.94
CA GLY A 167 16.79 -26.53 -9.40
C GLY A 167 16.52 -27.56 -8.27
N SER A 168 15.28 -27.70 -7.79
CA SER A 168 14.88 -28.73 -6.82
C SER A 168 14.18 -29.90 -7.51
N ALA A 169 14.31 -31.11 -6.93
CA ALA A 169 13.52 -32.28 -7.35
C ALA A 169 12.27 -32.47 -6.46
N ALA A 170 12.14 -31.72 -5.36
CA ALA A 170 11.05 -31.88 -4.40
C ALA A 170 9.77 -31.24 -4.92
N LEU A 171 8.66 -32.01 -4.85
CA LEU A 171 7.30 -31.54 -5.16
C LEU A 171 6.56 -31.23 -3.86
N THR A 172 5.81 -30.14 -3.84
CA THR A 172 4.94 -29.78 -2.73
C THR A 172 3.54 -29.43 -3.23
N ASP A 173 2.53 -29.72 -2.43
CA ASP A 173 1.14 -29.30 -2.68
C ASP A 173 0.89 -27.86 -2.17
N GLU A 174 1.86 -27.27 -1.41
CA GLU A 174 1.79 -25.94 -0.85
C GLU A 174 2.25 -24.88 -1.85
N LEU A 175 1.65 -23.69 -1.75
CA LEU A 175 2.03 -22.55 -2.58
C LEU A 175 3.45 -22.07 -2.22
N PRO A 176 4.19 -21.47 -3.18
CA PRO A 176 5.50 -20.89 -2.92
C PRO A 176 5.47 -19.83 -1.82
N GLU A 177 6.44 -19.87 -0.90
CA GLU A 177 6.58 -18.91 0.21
C GLU A 177 7.71 -17.89 0.00
N LYS A 178 8.48 -18.03 -1.07
CA LYS A 178 9.60 -17.16 -1.42
C LYS A 178 9.53 -16.72 -2.87
N ALA A 179 10.08 -15.54 -3.16
CA ALA A 179 10.27 -15.10 -4.53
C ALA A 179 11.29 -16.00 -5.25
N GLY A 180 11.00 -16.38 -6.49
CA GLY A 180 11.84 -17.27 -7.26
C GLY A 180 11.13 -17.81 -8.50
N LEU A 181 11.79 -18.75 -9.17
CA LEU A 181 11.23 -19.50 -10.28
C LEU A 181 10.69 -20.84 -9.78
N TYR A 182 9.50 -21.16 -10.17
CA TYR A 182 8.81 -22.41 -9.83
C TYR A 182 8.22 -23.03 -11.06
N TYR A 183 7.97 -24.32 -10.98
CA TYR A 183 7.16 -25.04 -11.96
C TYR A 183 5.84 -25.46 -11.32
N VAL A 184 4.75 -25.18 -12.00
CA VAL A 184 3.47 -25.82 -11.75
C VAL A 184 3.51 -27.19 -12.44
N VAL A 185 3.55 -28.24 -11.64
CA VAL A 185 3.66 -29.62 -12.12
C VAL A 185 2.28 -30.25 -12.11
N VAL A 186 1.79 -30.58 -13.30
CA VAL A 186 0.47 -31.17 -13.47
C VAL A 186 0.67 -32.64 -13.88
N THR A 187 0.14 -33.55 -13.08
CA THR A 187 0.22 -35.00 -13.34
C THR A 187 -1.17 -35.62 -13.36
N LYS A 188 -1.31 -36.59 -14.26
CA LYS A 188 -2.45 -37.50 -14.33
C LYS A 188 -2.00 -38.80 -14.92
N SER A 189 -2.43 -39.90 -14.32
CA SER A 189 -2.20 -41.25 -14.92
C SER A 189 -2.96 -41.41 -16.22
N GLU A 190 -2.42 -42.24 -17.10
CA GLU A 190 -3.08 -42.64 -18.34
C GLU A 190 -4.42 -43.34 -18.05
N THR A 191 -5.40 -43.12 -18.90
CA THR A 191 -6.72 -43.76 -18.85
C THR A 191 -6.97 -44.59 -20.13
N ASP A 192 -8.14 -45.15 -20.22
CA ASP A 192 -8.56 -45.89 -21.43
C ASP A 192 -8.65 -45.00 -22.69
N THR A 193 -8.90 -43.69 -22.53
CA THR A 193 -9.12 -42.75 -23.63
C THR A 193 -8.09 -41.63 -23.73
N GLN A 194 -7.35 -41.36 -22.68
CA GLN A 194 -6.41 -40.20 -22.59
C GLN A 194 -5.00 -40.70 -22.23
N VAL A 195 -3.99 -40.05 -22.79
CA VAL A 195 -2.58 -40.29 -22.42
C VAL A 195 -2.28 -39.74 -21.05
N ALA A 196 -1.22 -40.22 -20.39
CA ALA A 196 -0.72 -39.68 -19.16
C ALA A 196 -0.31 -38.20 -19.34
N ILE A 197 -0.54 -37.41 -18.33
CA ILE A 197 -0.05 -36.02 -18.25
C ILE A 197 1.09 -35.97 -17.26
N ASN A 198 2.20 -35.40 -17.68
CA ASN A 198 3.32 -34.99 -16.85
C ASN A 198 3.85 -33.68 -17.44
N LYS A 199 3.26 -32.59 -17.04
CA LYS A 199 3.56 -31.28 -17.61
C LYS A 199 4.10 -30.36 -16.55
N GLU A 200 5.23 -29.74 -16.81
CA GLU A 200 5.83 -28.68 -16.01
C GLU A 200 5.69 -27.34 -16.75
N ILE A 201 5.13 -26.34 -16.09
CA ILE A 201 4.90 -25.02 -16.65
C ILE A 201 5.52 -24.00 -15.71
N LEU A 202 6.38 -23.15 -16.25
CA LEU A 202 7.08 -22.11 -15.47
C LEU A 202 6.09 -21.13 -14.87
N PHE A 203 6.25 -20.87 -13.56
CA PHE A 203 5.52 -19.88 -12.80
C PHE A 203 6.52 -19.04 -12.01
N LYS A 204 6.50 -17.72 -12.24
CA LYS A 204 7.43 -16.80 -11.58
C LYS A 204 6.78 -16.17 -10.36
N VAL A 205 7.37 -16.35 -9.18
CA VAL A 205 7.02 -15.62 -7.97
C VAL A 205 7.94 -14.39 -7.86
N GLN A 206 7.37 -13.21 -8.00
CA GLN A 206 8.09 -11.94 -7.84
C GLN A 206 8.16 -11.56 -6.36
N PRO A 207 9.13 -10.70 -5.93
CA PRO A 207 9.12 -10.13 -4.60
C PRO A 207 7.78 -9.45 -4.30
N SER A 208 7.44 -9.35 -3.00
CA SER A 208 6.28 -8.60 -2.54
C SER A 208 6.37 -7.12 -2.98
N HIS A 209 5.22 -6.50 -3.15
CA HIS A 209 5.16 -5.05 -3.23
C HIS A 209 5.62 -4.42 -1.91
N THR A 210 6.13 -3.19 -1.95
CA THR A 210 6.66 -2.49 -0.78
C THR A 210 5.96 -1.16 -0.55
N LEU A 211 5.95 -0.72 0.71
CA LEU A 211 5.59 0.63 1.12
C LEU A 211 6.87 1.37 1.47
N SER A 212 7.24 2.36 0.65
CA SER A 212 8.34 3.28 0.93
C SER A 212 7.77 4.60 1.45
N TYR A 213 8.32 5.12 2.55
CA TYR A 213 7.99 6.46 3.00
C TYR A 213 9.24 7.21 3.46
N SER A 214 9.25 8.50 3.15
CA SER A 214 10.36 9.39 3.44
C SER A 214 9.91 10.66 4.15
N PHE A 215 10.75 11.16 5.05
CA PHE A 215 10.56 12.42 5.77
C PHE A 215 11.89 12.91 6.33
N GLU A 216 11.95 14.17 6.75
CA GLU A 216 13.12 14.75 7.39
C GLU A 216 13.02 14.56 8.91
N GLU A 217 13.82 13.64 9.49
CA GLU A 217 13.77 13.31 10.93
C GLU A 217 14.03 14.51 11.85
N ALA A 218 14.82 15.50 11.40
CA ALA A 218 15.06 16.72 12.16
C ALA A 218 13.77 17.54 12.37
N GLN A 219 12.80 17.41 11.47
CA GLN A 219 11.59 18.24 11.40
C GLN A 219 10.33 17.54 11.91
N GLY A 220 10.33 16.20 11.95
CA GLY A 220 9.16 15.45 12.40
C GLY A 220 9.43 13.96 12.56
N SER A 221 8.36 13.21 12.73
CA SER A 221 8.36 11.74 12.76
C SER A 221 7.19 11.18 11.97
N VAL A 222 7.42 10.04 11.34
CA VAL A 222 6.39 9.28 10.63
C VAL A 222 6.54 7.81 10.99
N THR A 223 5.44 7.17 11.32
CA THR A 223 5.37 5.71 11.48
C THR A 223 4.22 5.18 10.65
N ALA A 224 4.42 4.03 10.04
CA ALA A 224 3.40 3.36 9.25
C ALA A 224 3.00 2.03 9.88
N SER A 225 1.75 1.65 9.70
CA SER A 225 1.23 0.34 10.09
C SER A 225 0.27 -0.19 9.03
N MET A 226 0.20 -1.51 8.90
CA MET A 226 -0.78 -2.21 8.06
C MET A 226 -1.33 -3.39 8.83
N ASP A 227 -2.65 -3.57 8.78
CA ASP A 227 -3.36 -4.65 9.49
C ASP A 227 -2.96 -4.77 10.98
N GLY A 228 -2.74 -3.60 11.64
CA GLY A 228 -2.35 -3.50 13.05
C GLY A 228 -0.85 -3.70 13.35
N SER A 229 -0.03 -4.06 12.37
CA SER A 229 1.41 -4.27 12.53
C SER A 229 2.20 -3.08 11.98
N THR A 230 3.24 -2.64 12.71
CA THR A 230 4.15 -1.59 12.24
C THR A 230 4.94 -2.09 11.03
N ILE A 231 5.06 -1.23 10.03
CA ILE A 231 5.83 -1.46 8.81
C ILE A 231 6.94 -0.42 8.69
N ALA A 232 8.16 -0.87 8.46
CA ALA A 232 9.28 0.03 8.17
C ALA A 232 9.17 0.57 6.74
N SER A 233 9.85 1.68 6.44
CA SER A 233 10.01 2.10 5.04
C SER A 233 10.69 1.01 4.25
N ASP A 234 10.27 0.79 3.00
CA ASP A 234 10.63 -0.32 2.11
C ASP A 234 10.18 -1.71 2.60
N GLY A 235 9.31 -1.76 3.62
CA GLY A 235 8.71 -3.00 4.10
C GLY A 235 7.67 -3.56 3.13
N GLU A 236 7.51 -4.89 3.16
CA GLU A 236 6.51 -5.59 2.34
C GLU A 236 5.09 -5.19 2.75
N ILE A 237 4.22 -4.94 1.79
CA ILE A 237 2.80 -4.65 2.04
C ILE A 237 2.01 -5.92 2.36
N VAL A 238 0.89 -5.74 3.05
CA VAL A 238 -0.19 -6.72 3.08
C VAL A 238 -1.13 -6.41 1.91
N TYR A 239 -1.18 -7.31 0.91
CA TYR A 239 -1.95 -7.09 -0.32
C TYR A 239 -3.40 -6.71 -0.04
N ASN A 240 -3.88 -5.69 -0.76
CA ASN A 240 -5.25 -5.17 -0.66
C ASN A 240 -5.64 -4.66 0.74
N LYS A 241 -4.65 -4.24 1.56
CA LYS A 241 -4.88 -3.56 2.85
C LYS A 241 -4.42 -2.11 2.77
N PRO A 242 -5.08 -1.18 3.46
CA PRO A 242 -4.60 0.19 3.57
C PRO A 242 -3.41 0.29 4.53
N ALA A 243 -2.52 1.24 4.28
CA ALA A 243 -1.52 1.68 5.23
C ALA A 243 -2.06 2.86 6.05
N VAL A 244 -1.75 2.88 7.33
CA VAL A 244 -2.08 3.97 8.26
C VAL A 244 -0.78 4.64 8.70
N LEU A 245 -0.64 5.93 8.41
CA LEU A 245 0.52 6.74 8.80
C LEU A 245 0.16 7.64 9.98
N LYS A 246 0.98 7.61 11.03
CA LYS A 246 0.97 8.57 12.13
C LYS A 246 2.09 9.57 11.89
N ILE A 247 1.72 10.84 11.82
CA ILE A 247 2.62 11.94 11.48
C ILE A 247 2.64 12.94 12.66
N THR A 248 3.83 13.32 13.09
CA THR A 248 4.01 14.33 14.15
C THR A 248 5.12 15.30 13.74
N SER A 249 4.85 16.60 13.72
CA SER A 249 5.90 17.60 13.51
C SER A 249 6.58 17.97 14.84
N LYS A 250 7.89 18.16 14.80
CA LYS A 250 8.68 18.67 15.93
C LYS A 250 8.44 20.15 16.15
N PRO A 251 8.85 20.70 17.34
CA PRO A 251 8.77 22.13 17.64
C PRO A 251 9.39 22.99 16.53
N GLY A 252 8.72 24.07 16.17
CA GLY A 252 9.13 24.97 15.10
C GLY A 252 8.73 24.54 13.69
N TYR A 253 8.14 23.36 13.51
CA TYR A 253 7.74 22.83 12.19
C TYR A 253 6.25 22.51 12.09
N VAL A 254 5.76 22.45 10.88
CA VAL A 254 4.39 22.11 10.52
C VAL A 254 4.40 21.19 9.28
N LEU A 255 3.47 20.24 9.19
CA LEU A 255 3.28 19.45 7.98
C LEU A 255 2.88 20.37 6.83
N SER A 256 3.65 20.35 5.76
CA SER A 256 3.47 21.26 4.61
C SER A 256 3.02 20.55 3.35
N ARG A 257 3.40 19.28 3.19
CA ARG A 257 3.07 18.47 2.00
C ARG A 257 3.03 17.00 2.35
N LEU A 258 2.10 16.30 1.73
CA LEU A 258 1.99 14.85 1.74
C LEU A 258 1.67 14.39 0.32
N THR A 259 2.47 13.47 -0.21
CA THR A 259 2.21 12.88 -1.54
C THR A 259 2.19 11.37 -1.45
N VAL A 260 1.36 10.76 -2.29
CA VAL A 260 1.30 9.31 -2.52
C VAL A 260 1.53 9.09 -4.01
N ASP A 261 2.57 8.35 -4.36
CA ASP A 261 3.00 8.11 -5.74
C ASP A 261 3.10 9.42 -6.56
N ASN A 262 3.75 10.44 -5.96
CA ASN A 262 3.89 11.80 -6.47
C ASN A 262 2.57 12.60 -6.59
N ASN A 263 1.43 12.05 -6.22
CA ASN A 263 0.16 12.76 -6.21
C ASN A 263 -0.04 13.44 -4.86
N GLU A 264 -0.28 14.75 -4.86
CA GLU A 264 -0.55 15.51 -3.64
C GLU A 264 -1.92 15.13 -3.06
N VAL A 265 -1.97 14.91 -1.74
CA VAL A 265 -3.20 14.57 -1.03
C VAL A 265 -3.55 15.65 -0.02
N THR A 266 -4.82 15.70 0.37
CA THR A 266 -5.28 16.65 1.41
C THR A 266 -4.56 16.35 2.72
N LEU A 267 -3.97 17.41 3.31
CA LEU A 267 -3.26 17.28 4.57
C LEU A 267 -4.21 16.92 5.72
N PRO A 268 -3.84 15.95 6.57
CA PRO A 268 -4.63 15.62 7.74
C PRO A 268 -4.65 16.77 8.74
N LYS A 269 -5.74 16.89 9.50
CA LYS A 269 -5.89 17.93 10.52
C LYS A 269 -4.89 17.73 11.65
N GLY A 270 -4.11 18.78 11.99
CA GLY A 270 -3.17 18.78 13.08
C GLY A 270 -3.82 19.21 14.42
N THR A 271 -3.34 18.63 15.51
CA THR A 271 -3.64 19.02 16.89
C THR A 271 -2.33 19.42 17.57
N PHE A 272 -2.20 20.70 17.92
CA PHE A 272 -1.02 21.24 18.59
C PHE A 272 -1.04 20.93 20.08
N ASN A 273 0.09 20.42 20.59
CA ASN A 273 0.32 20.19 22.01
C ASN A 273 1.25 21.28 22.58
N SER A 274 0.69 22.20 23.39
CA SER A 274 1.44 23.30 23.99
C SER A 274 2.47 22.88 25.06
N SER A 275 2.40 21.64 25.55
CA SER A 275 3.37 21.15 26.54
C SER A 275 4.66 20.61 25.87
N THR A 276 4.56 20.06 24.67
CA THR A 276 5.71 19.55 23.91
C THR A 276 6.09 20.43 22.73
N ASN A 277 5.24 21.40 22.37
CA ASN A 277 5.30 22.23 21.16
C ASN A 277 5.27 21.40 19.84
N GLU A 278 4.79 20.18 19.89
CA GLU A 278 4.62 19.30 18.73
C GLU A 278 3.20 19.42 18.15
N THR A 279 3.04 19.08 16.89
CA THR A 279 1.73 18.93 16.28
C THR A 279 1.55 17.49 15.82
N SER A 280 0.61 16.77 16.42
CA SER A 280 0.19 15.44 15.96
C SER A 280 -0.94 15.60 14.95
N TYR A 281 -0.83 14.89 13.83
CA TYR A 281 -1.84 14.93 12.77
C TYR A 281 -2.77 13.73 12.90
N ALA A 282 -4.02 13.89 12.46
CA ALA A 282 -4.95 12.78 12.34
C ALA A 282 -4.32 11.69 11.45
N ASP A 283 -4.58 10.42 11.75
CA ASP A 283 -4.03 9.31 11.00
C ASP A 283 -4.38 9.43 9.52
N TYR A 284 -3.36 9.44 8.66
CA TYR A 284 -3.55 9.38 7.22
C TYR A 284 -3.67 7.92 6.79
N THR A 285 -4.78 7.56 6.17
CA THR A 285 -5.04 6.20 5.69
C THR A 285 -5.05 6.19 4.16
N THR A 286 -4.22 5.36 3.55
CA THR A 286 -4.20 5.16 2.10
C THR A 286 -5.45 4.42 1.62
N SER A 287 -5.68 4.38 0.32
CA SER A 287 -6.49 3.31 -0.28
C SER A 287 -5.85 1.95 -0.02
N ALA A 288 -6.59 0.85 -0.24
CA ALA A 288 -6.02 -0.50 -0.20
C ALA A 288 -4.89 -0.62 -1.24
N LEU A 289 -3.71 -1.10 -0.81
CA LEU A 289 -2.51 -1.18 -1.63
C LEU A 289 -2.48 -2.49 -2.40
N THR A 290 -2.32 -2.41 -3.71
CA THR A 290 -2.17 -3.56 -4.63
C THR A 290 -0.89 -3.46 -5.47
N ALA A 291 -0.05 -2.47 -5.20
CA ALA A 291 1.23 -2.22 -5.87
C ALA A 291 2.19 -1.55 -4.88
N SER A 292 3.47 -1.54 -5.21
CA SER A 292 4.46 -0.76 -4.47
C SER A 292 4.08 0.71 -4.49
N THR A 293 4.12 1.34 -3.31
CA THR A 293 3.65 2.71 -3.10
C THR A 293 4.72 3.54 -2.41
N VAL A 294 4.90 4.77 -2.87
CA VAL A 294 5.86 5.74 -2.31
C VAL A 294 5.09 6.89 -1.66
N ILE A 295 5.39 7.18 -0.40
CA ILE A 295 4.81 8.29 0.34
C ILE A 295 5.92 9.27 0.73
N ASP A 296 5.78 10.54 0.36
CA ASP A 296 6.71 11.59 0.76
C ASP A 296 6.01 12.57 1.69
N VAL A 297 6.59 12.76 2.89
CA VAL A 297 6.07 13.63 3.94
C VAL A 297 7.03 14.80 4.11
N ARG A 298 6.55 16.02 3.90
CA ARG A 298 7.35 17.23 4.03
C ARG A 298 6.84 18.13 5.13
N PHE A 299 7.77 18.59 5.94
CA PHE A 299 7.53 19.62 6.95
C PHE A 299 8.13 20.93 6.48
N ALA A 300 7.59 22.04 6.96
CA ALA A 300 8.13 23.37 6.74
C ALA A 300 8.28 24.08 8.10
N ALA A 301 9.17 25.06 8.16
CA ALA A 301 9.25 25.91 9.34
C ALA A 301 7.93 26.66 9.55
N LYS A 302 7.49 26.77 10.80
CA LYS A 302 6.36 27.61 11.18
C LYS A 302 6.65 29.08 10.84
N LYS A 303 5.60 29.87 10.69
CA LYS A 303 5.71 31.31 10.49
C LYS A 303 6.43 31.95 11.67
N THR A 304 7.18 33.03 11.44
CA THR A 304 7.87 33.79 12.49
C THR A 304 6.99 34.87 13.07
N VAL A 305 7.17 35.12 14.36
CA VAL A 305 6.61 36.30 15.05
C VAL A 305 7.68 37.36 15.00
N SER A 306 7.33 38.59 14.64
CA SER A 306 8.21 39.75 14.77
C SER A 306 7.75 40.69 15.89
N VAL A 307 8.66 41.46 16.44
CA VAL A 307 8.37 42.43 17.49
C VAL A 307 9.13 43.73 17.22
N THR A 308 8.49 44.86 17.52
CA THR A 308 9.09 46.20 17.45
C THR A 308 8.78 46.99 18.71
N ALA A 309 9.62 47.95 19.03
CA ALA A 309 9.43 48.87 20.16
C ALA A 309 9.67 50.31 19.71
N ASN A 310 8.80 51.21 20.11
CA ASN A 310 8.96 52.64 19.84
C ASN A 310 8.18 53.46 20.89
N PRO A 311 8.77 54.54 21.48
CA PRO A 311 10.16 55.01 21.36
C PRO A 311 11.14 54.06 22.07
N LEU A 312 12.43 54.24 21.86
CA LEU A 312 13.50 53.47 22.51
C LEU A 312 14.24 54.23 23.60
N SER A 313 13.72 55.40 23.97
CA SER A 313 14.26 56.19 25.07
C SER A 313 13.22 57.15 25.64
N ALA A 314 13.36 57.48 26.94
CA ALA A 314 12.65 58.53 27.63
C ALA A 314 13.50 59.05 28.77
N THR A 315 13.16 60.24 29.31
CA THR A 315 13.75 60.75 30.55
C THR A 315 13.05 60.11 31.77
N LYS A 316 13.73 60.04 32.88
CA LYS A 316 13.19 59.52 34.15
C LYS A 316 11.87 60.14 34.52
N ASP A 317 11.74 61.48 34.41
CA ASP A 317 10.51 62.23 34.71
C ASP A 317 9.37 61.86 33.73
N GLU A 318 9.66 61.60 32.48
CA GLU A 318 8.66 61.10 31.50
C GLU A 318 8.17 59.70 31.86
N VAL A 319 9.08 58.84 32.25
CA VAL A 319 8.71 57.43 32.64
C VAL A 319 7.84 57.49 33.91
N LEU A 320 8.22 58.30 34.90
CA LEU A 320 7.41 58.47 36.11
C LEU A 320 6.03 59.07 35.83
N ALA A 321 5.91 59.94 34.84
CA ALA A 321 4.65 60.51 34.37
C ALA A 321 3.85 59.63 33.43
N GLY A 322 4.35 58.40 33.08
CA GLY A 322 3.73 57.53 32.16
C GLY A 322 3.78 58.04 30.72
N LYS A 323 4.74 58.88 30.36
CA LYS A 323 4.92 59.48 29.03
C LYS A 323 6.11 58.84 28.34
N ASN A 324 6.09 58.82 26.99
CA ASN A 324 7.16 58.28 26.13
C ASN A 324 7.59 56.87 26.50
N LEU A 325 6.66 56.05 27.06
CA LEU A 325 6.91 54.65 27.34
C LEU A 325 7.00 53.87 26.03
N PRO A 326 7.83 52.82 25.97
CA PRO A 326 7.94 52.00 24.76
C PRO A 326 6.64 51.25 24.49
N VAL A 327 6.07 51.49 23.31
CA VAL A 327 4.96 50.68 22.78
C VAL A 327 5.57 49.49 22.07
N ILE A 328 5.31 48.29 22.60
CA ILE A 328 5.80 47.04 22.05
C ILE A 328 4.71 46.44 21.16
N THR A 329 5.02 46.25 19.89
CA THR A 329 4.09 45.71 18.90
C THR A 329 4.57 44.36 18.39
N PHE A 330 3.78 43.31 18.61
CA PHE A 330 3.98 41.99 18.02
C PHE A 330 3.23 41.90 16.69
N THR A 331 3.82 41.16 15.74
CA THR A 331 3.15 40.83 14.49
C THR A 331 3.27 39.31 14.25
N PRO A 332 2.16 38.55 14.34
CA PRO A 332 0.82 38.99 14.70
C PRO A 332 0.69 39.27 16.19
N ASN A 333 -0.27 40.16 16.53
CA ASN A 333 -0.59 40.54 17.92
C ASN A 333 -1.72 39.68 18.53
N THR A 334 -2.18 38.67 17.80
CA THR A 334 -3.35 37.86 18.19
C THR A 334 -2.98 36.60 18.96
N ILE A 335 -1.68 36.35 19.17
CA ILE A 335 -1.21 35.16 19.89
C ILE A 335 -1.37 35.35 21.39
N ALA A 336 -2.19 34.52 22.03
CA ALA A 336 -2.35 34.55 23.49
C ALA A 336 -1.03 34.17 24.20
N GLY A 337 -0.73 34.84 25.32
CA GLY A 337 0.47 34.58 26.12
C GLY A 337 1.73 35.30 25.63
N GLN A 338 1.62 36.26 24.69
CA GLN A 338 2.71 37.19 24.39
C GLN A 338 3.01 38.04 25.64
N LYS A 339 4.29 38.16 25.98
CA LYS A 339 4.75 38.84 27.23
C LYS A 339 5.92 39.76 26.95
N VAL A 340 5.92 40.87 27.65
CA VAL A 340 7.01 41.86 27.67
C VAL A 340 7.56 41.96 29.05
N GLN A 341 8.86 41.95 29.20
CA GLN A 341 9.59 42.21 30.44
C GLN A 341 10.77 43.13 30.17
N TYR A 342 11.27 43.78 31.19
CA TYR A 342 12.43 44.67 31.14
C TYR A 342 13.53 44.05 31.98
N LYS A 343 14.73 43.90 31.41
CA LYS A 343 15.89 43.31 32.06
C LYS A 343 16.92 44.39 32.32
N ASN A 344 17.32 44.61 33.57
CA ASN A 344 18.34 45.58 33.95
C ASN A 344 19.77 45.03 33.72
N ALA A 345 20.79 45.84 33.99
CA ALA A 345 22.19 45.48 33.81
C ALA A 345 22.65 44.29 34.71
N SER A 346 21.98 44.05 35.85
CA SER A 346 22.24 42.90 36.71
C SER A 346 21.55 41.61 36.24
N GLY A 347 20.74 41.67 35.18
CA GLY A 347 19.99 40.56 34.66
C GLY A 347 18.62 40.35 35.32
N ALA A 348 18.20 41.18 36.28
CA ALA A 348 16.88 41.07 36.90
C ALA A 348 15.77 41.50 35.94
N LEU A 349 14.69 40.71 35.89
CA LEU A 349 13.51 40.92 35.06
C LEU A 349 12.41 41.66 35.86
N SER A 350 11.74 42.60 35.21
CA SER A 350 10.56 43.31 35.73
C SER A 350 9.47 43.35 34.68
N ASP A 351 8.22 43.12 35.07
CA ASP A 351 7.05 43.27 34.18
C ASP A 351 6.70 44.76 33.94
N LYS A 352 7.28 45.67 34.73
CA LYS A 352 7.13 47.12 34.57
C LYS A 352 8.48 47.74 34.21
N LEU A 353 8.46 48.74 33.36
CA LEU A 353 9.65 49.51 33.05
C LEU A 353 10.13 50.20 34.34
N PRO A 354 11.37 49.96 34.81
CA PRO A 354 11.95 50.65 35.93
C PRO A 354 12.14 52.15 35.64
N ALA A 355 11.86 53.02 36.66
CA ALA A 355 11.99 54.43 36.49
C ALA A 355 13.39 54.95 36.79
N ALA A 356 14.33 54.13 37.25
CA ALA A 356 15.72 54.56 37.46
C ALA A 356 16.42 54.82 36.14
N ASP A 357 17.29 55.77 36.06
CA ASP A 357 18.12 56.01 34.90
C ASP A 357 19.02 54.78 34.61
N GLY A 358 19.18 54.45 33.32
CA GLY A 358 19.90 53.28 32.90
C GLY A 358 19.43 52.71 31.53
N VAL A 359 20.09 51.67 31.11
CA VAL A 359 19.71 50.94 29.89
C VAL A 359 19.03 49.63 30.29
N TYR A 360 17.85 49.40 29.75
CA TYR A 360 17.04 48.21 29.97
C TYR A 360 16.90 47.44 28.66
N MET A 361 17.10 46.12 28.71
CA MET A 361 16.76 45.25 27.59
C MET A 361 15.27 44.95 27.61
N ILE A 362 14.59 45.10 26.49
CA ILE A 362 13.21 44.68 26.33
C ILE A 362 13.25 43.21 26.00
N VAL A 363 12.66 42.37 26.86
CA VAL A 363 12.53 40.94 26.67
C VAL A 363 11.11 40.65 26.19
N ALA A 364 10.96 40.39 24.90
CA ALA A 364 9.70 40.09 24.28
C ALA A 364 9.61 38.60 23.99
N THR A 365 8.57 37.95 24.48
CA THR A 365 8.35 36.50 24.26
C THR A 365 6.97 36.25 23.66
N SER A 366 6.89 35.29 22.78
CA SER A 366 5.64 34.74 22.23
C SER A 366 5.70 33.23 22.31
N PRO A 367 4.69 32.55 22.86
CA PRO A 367 4.65 31.08 22.87
C PRO A 367 4.52 30.54 21.45
N GLU A 368 4.96 29.32 21.26
CA GLU A 368 4.72 28.57 20.03
C GLU A 368 3.24 28.22 19.90
N THR A 369 2.74 28.20 18.67
CA THR A 369 1.37 27.82 18.33
C THR A 369 1.36 26.79 17.22
N ALA A 370 0.20 26.40 16.74
CA ALA A 370 0.07 25.53 15.57
C ALA A 370 0.72 26.12 14.31
N GLU A 371 0.68 27.46 14.14
CA GLU A 371 1.14 28.14 12.92
C GLU A 371 2.44 28.93 13.10
N TYR A 372 2.75 29.40 14.31
CA TYR A 372 3.85 30.32 14.59
C TYR A 372 4.86 29.68 15.53
N ALA A 373 6.14 29.82 15.20
CA ALA A 373 7.25 29.43 16.05
C ALA A 373 7.32 30.33 17.31
N ALA A 374 7.88 29.81 18.39
CA ALA A 374 8.15 30.63 19.58
C ALA A 374 9.08 31.80 19.25
N LEU A 375 8.85 32.93 19.89
CA LEU A 375 9.76 34.08 19.85
C LEU A 375 10.34 34.31 21.23
N LYS A 376 11.63 34.60 21.32
CA LYS A 376 12.31 35.24 22.41
C LYS A 376 13.27 36.25 21.82
N ASP A 377 12.93 37.55 21.97
CA ASP A 377 13.78 38.66 21.53
C ASP A 377 14.29 39.43 22.76
N GLU A 378 15.61 39.59 22.87
CA GLU A 378 16.32 40.35 23.91
C GLU A 378 17.25 41.40 23.25
N ASN A 379 17.05 41.76 22.00
CA ASN A 379 17.94 42.66 21.27
C ASN A 379 17.55 44.13 21.38
N MET A 380 16.31 44.44 21.70
CA MET A 380 15.81 45.79 21.82
C MET A 380 16.22 46.41 23.15
N LYS A 381 16.75 47.62 23.09
CA LYS A 381 17.19 48.37 24.28
C LYS A 381 16.32 49.61 24.45
N PHE A 382 15.91 49.88 25.69
CA PHE A 382 15.26 51.11 26.08
C PHE A 382 16.15 51.86 27.04
N THR A 383 16.42 53.15 26.78
CA THR A 383 17.26 54.01 27.65
C THR A 383 16.42 54.98 28.45
N VAL A 384 16.51 54.87 29.76
CA VAL A 384 15.99 55.87 30.68
C VAL A 384 17.13 56.79 30.97
N SER A 385 17.06 58.01 30.47
CA SER A 385 18.04 59.04 30.75
C SER A 385 17.68 59.81 32.06
N LYS A 386 18.63 60.51 32.59
CA LYS A 386 18.42 61.34 33.80
C LYS A 386 17.21 62.25 33.62
N ALA A 387 16.50 62.53 34.71
CA ALA A 387 15.40 63.48 34.71
C ALA A 387 15.91 64.84 34.31
N ASN A 388 15.04 65.58 33.64
CA ASN A 388 15.28 67.06 33.49
C ASN A 388 15.23 67.73 34.85
N VAL A 389 16.02 68.81 35.02
CA VAL A 389 16.09 69.52 36.24
C VAL A 389 15.58 70.96 36.03
N LEU A 390 14.92 71.50 37.06
CA LEU A 390 14.50 72.87 37.10
C LEU A 390 15.62 73.69 37.71
N ASN A 391 16.31 74.51 36.91
CA ASN A 391 17.31 75.40 37.38
C ASN A 391 16.76 76.82 37.33
N TYR A 392 16.89 77.59 38.46
CA TYR A 392 16.52 78.94 38.51
C TYR A 392 17.43 79.71 39.52
N ASN A 393 17.66 80.94 39.28
CA ASN A 393 18.44 81.79 40.13
C ASN A 393 18.05 83.24 39.94
N VAL A 394 18.48 84.10 40.86
CA VAL A 394 18.52 85.56 40.70
C VAL A 394 19.89 85.91 40.13
N GLU A 395 19.93 86.71 39.03
CA GLU A 395 21.19 87.01 38.29
C GLU A 395 22.22 87.70 39.21
N THR A 396 21.78 88.60 40.07
CA THR A 396 22.65 89.31 41.04
C THR A 396 22.15 88.99 42.46
N ALA A 397 23.00 88.34 43.23
CA ALA A 397 22.68 88.00 44.61
C ALA A 397 22.37 89.31 45.44
N GLY A 398 21.35 89.26 46.29
CA GLY A 398 20.95 90.38 47.15
C GLY A 398 19.94 91.32 46.51
N GLN A 399 19.60 91.21 45.24
CA GLN A 399 18.57 92.02 44.58
C GLN A 399 17.14 91.49 44.73
N GLY A 400 16.99 90.25 45.11
CA GLY A 400 15.68 89.57 45.28
C GLY A 400 15.78 88.09 45.60
N THR A 401 14.66 87.45 45.72
CA THR A 401 14.55 85.99 45.89
C THR A 401 13.62 85.40 44.84
N VAL A 402 13.88 84.19 44.43
CA VAL A 402 12.99 83.39 43.60
C VAL A 402 12.79 82.03 44.26
N THR A 403 11.55 81.58 44.33
CA THR A 403 11.16 80.28 44.76
C THR A 403 10.26 79.64 43.67
N ALA A 404 10.25 78.36 43.57
CA ALA A 404 9.42 77.65 42.59
C ALA A 404 8.58 76.54 43.25
N LYS A 405 7.41 76.29 42.69
CA LYS A 405 6.55 75.16 43.03
C LYS A 405 6.13 74.47 41.74
N MET A 406 6.01 73.15 41.80
CA MET A 406 5.34 72.34 40.76
C MET A 406 4.17 71.59 41.41
N GLY A 407 2.93 71.90 41.00
CA GLY A 407 1.74 71.51 41.76
C GLY A 407 1.77 72.08 43.20
N SER A 408 1.70 71.24 44.23
CA SER A 408 1.82 71.59 45.63
C SER A 408 3.25 71.44 46.18
N THR A 409 4.23 70.98 45.41
CA THR A 409 5.57 70.65 45.87
C THR A 409 6.53 71.83 45.68
N ASP A 410 7.22 72.23 46.75
CA ASP A 410 8.30 73.20 46.68
C ASP A 410 9.50 72.61 45.92
N MET A 411 10.02 73.35 44.97
CA MET A 411 11.11 72.96 44.12
C MET A 411 12.35 73.85 44.43
N ALA A 412 13.43 73.21 44.85
CA ALA A 412 14.72 73.90 44.90
C ALA A 412 15.36 73.91 43.48
N SER A 413 16.19 74.92 43.21
CA SER A 413 16.98 74.96 41.99
C SER A 413 17.87 73.74 41.92
N GLY A 414 17.84 73.00 40.75
CA GLY A 414 18.52 71.70 40.54
C GLY A 414 17.65 70.50 40.87
N ASN A 415 16.42 70.61 41.33
CA ASN A 415 15.53 69.49 41.54
C ASN A 415 15.01 68.96 40.24
N GLU A 416 14.81 67.63 40.18
CA GLU A 416 14.16 66.97 39.05
C GLU A 416 12.75 67.52 38.83
N ILE A 417 12.38 67.79 37.57
CA ILE A 417 11.04 68.28 37.21
C ILE A 417 9.98 67.21 37.33
N ILE A 418 8.74 67.60 37.59
CA ILE A 418 7.57 66.74 37.50
C ILE A 418 6.99 66.94 36.08
N ASN A 419 7.23 65.97 35.19
CA ASN A 419 6.82 66.11 33.80
C ASN A 419 5.32 66.37 33.64
N GLY A 420 5.02 67.36 32.81
CA GLY A 420 3.65 67.79 32.53
C GLY A 420 3.04 68.70 33.59
N GLN A 421 3.76 69.03 34.65
CA GLN A 421 3.34 70.07 35.65
C GLN A 421 3.99 71.45 35.35
N PRO A 422 3.23 72.50 35.34
CA PRO A 422 3.80 73.84 35.22
C PRO A 422 4.59 74.21 36.47
N ALA A 423 5.74 74.88 36.28
CA ALA A 423 6.46 75.50 37.39
C ALA A 423 5.93 76.87 37.62
N VAL A 424 5.53 77.15 38.86
CA VAL A 424 5.05 78.46 39.30
C VAL A 424 6.16 79.08 40.12
N PHE A 425 6.65 80.24 39.68
CA PHE A 425 7.71 81.00 40.36
C PHE A 425 7.12 82.15 41.16
N THR A 426 7.55 82.26 42.41
CA THR A 426 7.32 83.44 43.21
C THR A 426 8.61 84.26 43.28
N ILE A 427 8.58 85.44 42.74
CA ILE A 427 9.73 86.36 42.65
C ILE A 427 9.48 87.55 43.53
N ILE A 428 10.40 87.84 44.46
CA ILE A 428 10.32 88.97 45.36
C ILE A 428 11.56 89.82 45.15
N ALA A 429 11.37 91.05 44.73
CA ALA A 429 12.44 92.07 44.69
C ALA A 429 12.71 92.62 46.06
N ASN A 430 13.97 92.77 46.45
CA ASN A 430 14.36 93.41 47.71
C ASN A 430 14.14 94.92 47.66
N PRO A 431 14.01 95.58 48.79
CA PRO A 431 13.84 97.05 48.84
C PRO A 431 14.90 97.82 48.03
N GLY A 432 14.44 98.69 47.12
CA GLY A 432 15.28 99.44 46.19
C GLY A 432 15.50 98.80 44.82
N PHE A 433 14.94 97.63 44.58
CA PHE A 433 15.07 96.91 43.29
C PHE A 433 13.71 96.69 42.66
N LEU A 434 13.72 96.51 41.33
CA LEU A 434 12.55 96.12 40.51
C LEU A 434 12.89 94.91 39.65
N LEU A 435 11.88 94.10 39.40
CA LEU A 435 12.04 93.02 38.43
C LEU A 435 12.19 93.59 37.00
N ASN A 436 13.35 93.48 36.43
CA ASN A 436 13.68 94.01 35.10
C ASN A 436 13.48 93.01 33.98
N LYS A 437 13.80 91.76 34.22
CA LYS A 437 13.80 90.71 33.19
C LYS A 437 13.57 89.37 33.81
N ILE A 438 12.84 88.51 33.10
CA ILE A 438 12.80 87.02 33.28
C ILE A 438 13.29 86.39 32.03
N VAL A 439 14.18 85.47 32.17
CA VAL A 439 14.74 84.64 31.02
C VAL A 439 14.38 83.22 31.29
N VAL A 440 13.76 82.55 30.28
CA VAL A 440 13.44 81.10 30.29
C VAL A 440 14.15 80.49 29.15
N ASN A 441 15.02 79.48 29.42
CA ASN A 441 15.84 78.78 28.42
C ASN A 441 16.55 79.72 27.44
N GLY A 442 17.18 80.78 27.97
CA GLY A 442 17.92 81.80 27.21
C GLY A 442 17.05 82.85 26.52
N THR A 443 15.75 82.72 26.53
CA THR A 443 14.83 83.67 25.88
C THR A 443 14.15 84.58 26.93
N ALA A 444 14.20 85.88 26.68
CA ALA A 444 13.49 86.87 27.58
C ALA A 444 11.96 86.69 27.41
N VAL A 445 11.26 86.66 28.52
CA VAL A 445 9.80 86.71 28.59
C VAL A 445 9.30 88.03 28.10
N SER A 446 8.36 88.06 27.14
CA SER A 446 7.89 89.27 26.48
C SER A 446 7.05 90.19 27.39
N ALA A 447 6.45 89.65 28.45
CA ALA A 447 5.68 90.39 29.39
C ALA A 447 6.01 89.99 30.85
N LEU A 448 6.44 90.90 31.69
CA LEU A 448 6.67 90.60 33.08
C LEU A 448 5.37 90.56 33.89
N PRO A 449 5.28 89.66 34.89
CA PRO A 449 4.13 89.64 35.79
C PRO A 449 3.96 90.95 36.51
N LYS A 450 2.73 91.36 36.74
CA LYS A 450 2.46 92.55 37.52
C LYS A 450 2.87 92.31 38.96
N GLY A 451 3.75 93.23 39.51
CA GLY A 451 4.15 93.18 40.89
C GLY A 451 3.11 93.86 41.76
N ALA A 452 2.99 93.41 43.01
CA ALA A 452 2.31 94.14 44.09
C ALA A 452 3.36 94.61 45.09
N LEU A 453 3.27 95.90 45.53
CA LEU A 453 4.11 96.40 46.59
C LEU A 453 3.50 95.98 47.94
N ASN A 454 4.28 95.29 48.75
CA ASN A 454 3.92 94.89 50.11
C ASN A 454 4.44 95.93 51.10
#